data_5e52b244de20d49e6d9ac03e93f91a40
#
_entry.id   5e52b244de20d49e6d9ac03e93f91a40
#
_cell.length_a   1.000
_cell.length_b   1.000
_cell.length_c   1.000
_cell.angle_alpha   90.00
_cell.angle_beta   90.00
_cell.angle_gamma   90.00
#
_symmetry.space_group_name_H-M   'P 1'
#
loop_
_entity.id
_entity.type
_entity.pdbx_description
1 polymer ?
#
loop_
_entity_poly.entity_id
_entity_poly.type
_entity_poly.pdbx_seq_one_letter_code
_entity_poly.pdbx_strand_id
1 'polypeptide(L)'
;AHGIHLCDDECKRLGETGSAVSFCPTSNLFLGSGLFDLAKVEGFGVRVGLGTDVGGGTSFSQLASLNEAYKVLQLQGQKLDAFKALYLATLGGARALYLDDRIGNLQPGKEADFVVLDYKATPLIDYRLSQATTLQEKLFALMILGDDRAVQATYVGGHLRHERRRAG
;
A
#
# COMPACT_ATOMS: atom_id res chain seq x y z
N ALA A 1 7.43 -6.03 -11.33
CA ALA A 1 7.16 -4.67 -10.83
C ALA A 1 6.82 -3.73 -11.99
N HIS A 2 6.27 -2.56 -11.66
CA HIS A 2 5.91 -1.44 -12.54
C HIS A 2 4.73 -1.72 -13.47
N GLY A 3 4.92 -2.37 -14.64
CA GLY A 3 3.81 -2.71 -15.54
C GLY A 3 3.13 -1.52 -16.23
N ILE A 4 3.83 -0.39 -16.39
CA ILE A 4 3.27 0.87 -16.91
C ILE A 4 2.80 0.76 -18.38
N HIS A 5 3.58 0.05 -19.20
CA HIS A 5 3.40 -0.02 -20.65
C HIS A 5 2.82 -1.34 -21.14
N LEU A 6 2.20 -2.13 -20.25
CA LEU A 6 1.57 -3.40 -20.63
C LEU A 6 0.40 -3.16 -21.61
N CYS A 7 0.43 -3.85 -22.75
CA CYS A 7 -0.73 -3.91 -23.64
C CYS A 7 -1.78 -4.91 -23.12
N ASP A 8 -2.94 -4.95 -23.76
CA ASP A 8 -4.06 -5.79 -23.31
C ASP A 8 -3.73 -7.29 -23.41
N ASP A 9 -3.02 -7.71 -24.46
CA ASP A 9 -2.62 -9.10 -24.64
C ASP A 9 -1.62 -9.54 -23.55
N GLU A 10 -0.71 -8.65 -23.16
CA GLU A 10 0.23 -8.91 -22.06
C GLU A 10 -0.50 -8.98 -20.72
N CYS A 11 -1.43 -8.07 -20.43
CA CYS A 11 -2.28 -8.12 -19.24
C CYS A 11 -3.08 -9.42 -19.19
N LYS A 12 -3.70 -9.82 -20.30
CA LYS A 12 -4.42 -11.07 -20.42
C LYS A 12 -3.52 -12.27 -20.12
N ARG A 13 -2.32 -12.29 -20.71
CA ARG A 13 -1.35 -13.37 -20.46
C ARG A 13 -0.91 -13.46 -19.00
N LEU A 14 -0.69 -12.31 -18.35
CA LEU A 14 -0.37 -12.26 -16.92
C LEU A 14 -1.50 -12.83 -16.07
N GLY A 15 -2.77 -12.48 -16.38
CA GLY A 15 -3.93 -13.03 -15.69
C GLY A 15 -4.05 -14.54 -15.87
N GLU A 16 -3.95 -15.05 -17.09
CA GLU A 16 -4.04 -16.49 -17.43
C GLU A 16 -2.95 -17.32 -16.73
N THR A 17 -1.75 -16.78 -16.57
CA THR A 17 -0.64 -17.45 -15.89
C THR A 17 -0.63 -17.29 -14.38
N GLY A 18 -1.58 -16.53 -13.82
CA GLY A 18 -1.62 -16.21 -12.40
C GLY A 18 -0.49 -15.27 -11.97
N SER A 19 0.19 -14.61 -12.90
CA SER A 19 1.24 -13.65 -12.56
C SER A 19 0.69 -12.47 -11.77
N ALA A 20 1.57 -11.81 -11.01
CA ALA A 20 1.22 -10.64 -10.22
C ALA A 20 2.10 -9.44 -10.59
N VAL A 21 1.61 -8.24 -10.31
CA VAL A 21 2.34 -6.98 -10.54
C VAL A 21 2.49 -6.22 -9.23
N SER A 22 3.68 -5.70 -8.97
CA SER A 22 3.92 -4.74 -7.90
C SER A 22 3.75 -3.32 -8.44
N PHE A 23 2.74 -2.62 -7.95
CA PHE A 23 2.54 -1.20 -8.21
C PHE A 23 3.50 -0.37 -7.36
N CYS A 24 4.44 0.32 -7.99
CA CYS A 24 5.52 1.07 -7.34
C CYS A 24 5.42 2.57 -7.68
N PRO A 25 4.43 3.30 -7.15
CA PRO A 25 4.11 4.65 -7.60
C PRO A 25 5.26 5.63 -7.35
N THR A 26 5.94 5.57 -6.22
CA THR A 26 7.06 6.46 -5.89
C THR A 26 8.21 6.34 -6.89
N SER A 27 8.56 5.10 -7.24
CA SER A 27 9.60 4.81 -8.25
C SER A 27 9.18 5.24 -9.64
N ASN A 28 7.95 4.87 -10.05
CA ASN A 28 7.44 5.20 -11.38
C ASN A 28 7.43 6.72 -11.62
N LEU A 29 7.05 7.51 -10.62
CA LEU A 29 7.03 8.97 -10.69
C LEU A 29 8.44 9.56 -10.66
N PHE A 30 9.29 9.08 -9.75
CA PHE A 30 10.66 9.58 -9.61
C PHE A 30 11.49 9.37 -10.88
N LEU A 31 11.34 8.21 -11.51
CA LEU A 31 12.05 7.86 -12.75
C LEU A 31 11.34 8.37 -14.03
N GLY A 32 10.15 8.96 -13.90
CA GLY A 32 9.37 9.43 -15.04
C GLY A 32 8.84 8.31 -15.95
N SER A 33 8.65 7.10 -15.42
CA SER A 33 8.24 5.92 -16.19
C SER A 33 6.79 6.00 -16.68
N GLY A 34 5.94 6.81 -16.04
CA GLY A 34 4.53 6.99 -16.37
C GLY A 34 3.57 6.61 -15.24
N LEU A 35 2.28 6.54 -15.57
CA LEU A 35 1.19 6.29 -14.63
C LEU A 35 0.67 4.87 -14.76
N PHE A 36 0.63 4.12 -13.65
CA PHE A 36 0.14 2.75 -13.62
C PHE A 36 -1.39 2.69 -13.67
N ASP A 37 -1.94 1.95 -14.62
CA ASP A 37 -3.38 1.75 -14.78
C ASP A 37 -3.86 0.53 -13.97
N LEU A 38 -4.26 0.79 -12.71
CA LEU A 38 -4.72 -0.26 -11.81
C LEU A 38 -5.99 -0.95 -12.30
N ALA A 39 -6.96 -0.17 -12.78
CA ALA A 39 -8.25 -0.71 -13.23
C ALA A 39 -8.08 -1.63 -14.43
N LYS A 40 -7.24 -1.25 -15.39
CA LYS A 40 -6.89 -2.08 -16.53
C LYS A 40 -6.28 -3.42 -16.10
N VAL A 41 -5.22 -3.36 -15.31
CA VAL A 41 -4.46 -4.56 -14.90
C VAL A 41 -5.34 -5.52 -14.08
N GLU A 42 -6.11 -5.01 -13.11
CA GLU A 42 -7.06 -5.81 -12.33
C GLU A 42 -8.21 -6.35 -13.19
N GLY A 43 -8.65 -5.61 -14.21
CA GLY A 43 -9.70 -6.02 -15.15
C GLY A 43 -9.35 -7.30 -15.93
N PHE A 44 -8.07 -7.58 -16.12
CA PHE A 44 -7.58 -8.84 -16.70
C PHE A 44 -7.32 -9.95 -15.66
N GLY A 45 -7.73 -9.76 -14.39
CA GLY A 45 -7.55 -10.74 -13.32
C GLY A 45 -6.13 -10.82 -12.77
N VAL A 46 -5.25 -9.87 -13.10
CA VAL A 46 -3.89 -9.82 -12.57
C VAL A 46 -3.92 -9.34 -11.12
N ARG A 47 -3.24 -10.06 -10.25
CA ARG A 47 -3.09 -9.67 -8.86
C ARG A 47 -2.13 -8.50 -8.72
N VAL A 48 -2.51 -7.50 -7.92
CA VAL A 48 -1.69 -6.32 -7.70
C VAL A 48 -1.42 -6.15 -6.20
N GLY A 49 -0.15 -5.94 -5.87
CA GLY A 49 0.30 -5.49 -4.56
C GLY A 49 0.99 -4.13 -4.66
N LEU A 50 1.10 -3.41 -3.54
CA LEU A 50 1.85 -2.15 -3.47
C LEU A 50 3.30 -2.42 -3.10
N GLY A 51 4.25 -1.77 -3.78
CA GLY A 51 5.68 -1.83 -3.49
C GLY A 51 6.31 -0.44 -3.34
N THR A 52 7.32 -0.34 -2.52
CA THR A 52 8.12 0.91 -2.36
C THR A 52 9.17 1.04 -3.44
N ASP A 53 9.75 -0.08 -3.87
CA ASP A 53 10.87 -0.12 -4.83
C ASP A 53 12.00 0.84 -4.44
N VAL A 54 12.34 0.88 -3.15
CA VAL A 54 13.35 1.80 -2.63
C VAL A 54 14.70 1.54 -3.30
N GLY A 55 15.29 2.66 -3.79
CA GLY A 55 16.41 2.63 -4.74
C GLY A 55 16.01 3.37 -6.00
N GLY A 56 14.95 2.94 -6.73
CA GLY A 56 14.18 3.72 -7.68
C GLY A 56 13.05 4.51 -7.00
N GLY A 57 12.45 3.96 -5.96
CA GLY A 57 11.51 4.66 -5.08
C GLY A 57 12.21 5.47 -3.99
N THR A 58 11.54 6.50 -3.49
CA THR A 58 12.12 7.55 -2.64
C THR A 58 11.83 7.36 -1.15
N SER A 59 11.14 6.29 -0.74
CA SER A 59 10.78 6.04 0.65
C SER A 59 10.62 4.55 0.96
N PHE A 60 11.00 4.13 2.18
CA PHE A 60 10.65 2.80 2.71
C PHE A 60 9.20 2.72 3.20
N SER A 61 8.53 3.85 3.39
CA SER A 61 7.18 3.90 3.95
C SER A 61 6.13 3.47 2.93
N GLN A 62 5.38 2.42 3.25
CA GLN A 62 4.20 2.02 2.48
C GLN A 62 3.10 3.10 2.52
N LEU A 63 2.99 3.87 3.62
CA LEU A 63 2.04 4.99 3.69
C LEU A 63 2.39 6.09 2.68
N ALA A 64 3.68 6.43 2.54
CA ALA A 64 4.13 7.36 1.50
C ALA A 64 3.83 6.81 0.09
N SER A 65 4.02 5.51 -0.14
CA SER A 65 3.66 4.87 -1.41
C SER A 65 2.15 4.92 -1.66
N LEU A 66 1.30 4.78 -0.64
CA LEU A 66 -0.16 4.91 -0.76
C LEU A 66 -0.58 6.33 -1.16
N ASN A 67 0.08 7.35 -0.60
CA ASN A 67 -0.15 8.75 -1.00
C ASN A 67 0.10 8.96 -2.49
N GLU A 68 1.24 8.47 -2.99
CA GLU A 68 1.56 8.59 -4.43
C GLU A 68 0.62 7.73 -5.28
N ALA A 69 0.25 6.52 -4.84
CA ALA A 69 -0.73 5.68 -5.53
C ALA A 69 -2.07 6.40 -5.71
N TYR A 70 -2.55 7.08 -4.68
CA TYR A 70 -3.78 7.88 -4.75
C TYR A 70 -3.69 8.96 -5.84
N LYS A 71 -2.60 9.73 -5.87
CA LYS A 71 -2.40 10.80 -6.86
C LYS A 71 -2.30 10.27 -8.29
N VAL A 72 -1.55 9.18 -8.48
CA VAL A 72 -1.40 8.51 -9.78
C VAL A 72 -2.76 8.09 -10.34
N LEU A 73 -3.60 7.46 -9.51
CA LEU A 73 -4.91 7.00 -9.94
C LEU A 73 -5.87 8.17 -10.19
N GLN A 74 -5.83 9.23 -9.37
CA GLN A 74 -6.62 10.45 -9.61
C GLN A 74 -6.28 11.11 -10.94
N LEU A 75 -5.01 11.17 -11.33
CA LEU A 75 -4.59 11.70 -12.63
C LEU A 75 -5.15 10.90 -13.82
N GLN A 76 -5.56 9.67 -13.59
CA GLN A 76 -6.17 8.78 -14.60
C GLN A 76 -7.69 8.66 -14.43
N GLY A 77 -8.32 9.50 -13.61
CA GLY A 77 -9.76 9.44 -13.36
C GLY A 77 -10.21 8.22 -12.57
N GLN A 78 -9.30 7.48 -11.97
CA GLN A 78 -9.57 6.33 -11.11
C GLN A 78 -9.67 6.77 -9.64
N LYS A 79 -10.51 6.09 -8.86
CA LYS A 79 -10.66 6.36 -7.43
C LYS A 79 -9.97 5.27 -6.62
N LEU A 80 -9.14 5.67 -5.66
CA LEU A 80 -8.56 4.79 -4.67
C LEU A 80 -9.12 5.14 -3.29
N ASP A 81 -10.09 4.37 -2.81
CA ASP A 81 -10.57 4.52 -1.44
C ASP A 81 -9.57 3.94 -0.42
N ALA A 82 -9.71 4.35 0.84
CA ALA A 82 -8.76 3.99 1.88
C ALA A 82 -8.71 2.48 2.19
N PHE A 83 -9.83 1.77 2.07
CA PHE A 83 -9.85 0.32 2.31
C PHE A 83 -9.14 -0.43 1.17
N LYS A 84 -9.40 -0.05 -0.08
CA LYS A 84 -8.70 -0.63 -1.25
C LYS A 84 -7.20 -0.32 -1.18
N ALA A 85 -6.83 0.88 -0.77
CA ALA A 85 -5.43 1.28 -0.58
C ALA A 85 -4.72 0.39 0.44
N LEU A 86 -5.29 0.23 1.63
CA LEU A 86 -4.73 -0.65 2.66
C LEU A 86 -4.75 -2.13 2.24
N TYR A 87 -5.78 -2.57 1.51
CA TYR A 87 -5.81 -3.92 0.96
C TYR A 87 -4.60 -4.17 0.05
N LEU A 88 -4.26 -3.25 -0.87
CA LEU A 88 -3.09 -3.38 -1.74
C LEU A 88 -1.77 -3.46 -0.97
N ALA A 89 -1.67 -2.76 0.15
CA ALA A 89 -0.49 -2.75 1.02
C ALA A 89 -0.42 -3.92 2.02
N THR A 90 -1.47 -4.74 2.13
CA THR A 90 -1.57 -5.84 3.10
C THR A 90 -1.98 -7.15 2.42
N LEU A 91 -3.25 -7.54 2.51
CA LEU A 91 -3.76 -8.80 1.95
C LEU A 91 -3.60 -8.88 0.42
N GLY A 92 -3.74 -7.77 -0.30
CA GLY A 92 -3.50 -7.71 -1.75
C GLY A 92 -2.04 -8.03 -2.09
N GLY A 93 -1.09 -7.48 -1.33
CA GLY A 93 0.32 -7.82 -1.43
C GLY A 93 0.60 -9.29 -1.11
N ALA A 94 0.02 -9.82 -0.03
CA ALA A 94 0.15 -11.23 0.32
C ALA A 94 -0.40 -12.15 -0.79
N ARG A 95 -1.55 -11.81 -1.37
CA ARG A 95 -2.14 -12.55 -2.51
C ARG A 95 -1.28 -12.49 -3.76
N ALA A 96 -0.68 -11.34 -4.03
CA ALA A 96 0.24 -11.18 -5.17
C ALA A 96 1.50 -12.05 -5.02
N LEU A 97 1.89 -12.35 -3.78
CA LEU A 97 3.02 -13.21 -3.43
C LEU A 97 2.64 -14.68 -3.17
N TYR A 98 1.34 -15.04 -3.24
CA TYR A 98 0.82 -16.37 -2.88
C TYR A 98 1.12 -16.77 -1.43
N LEU A 99 1.05 -15.79 -0.52
CA LEU A 99 1.28 -15.96 0.93
C LEU A 99 0.03 -15.64 1.76
N ASP A 100 -1.12 -15.49 1.13
CA ASP A 100 -2.36 -15.07 1.78
C ASP A 100 -3.02 -16.15 2.64
N ASP A 101 -2.56 -17.38 2.57
CA ASP A 101 -2.84 -18.44 3.53
C ASP A 101 -2.10 -18.24 4.87
N ARG A 102 -0.97 -17.54 4.87
CA ARG A 102 -0.09 -17.35 6.02
C ARG A 102 -0.14 -15.95 6.62
N ILE A 103 -0.17 -14.90 5.80
CA ILE A 103 -0.05 -13.50 6.21
C ILE A 103 -1.10 -12.60 5.52
N GLY A 104 -1.05 -11.31 5.81
CA GLY A 104 -1.81 -10.27 5.11
C GLY A 104 -3.09 -9.84 5.82
N ASN A 105 -3.58 -10.58 6.82
CA ASN A 105 -4.67 -10.20 7.71
C ASN A 105 -4.58 -10.96 9.04
N LEU A 106 -5.46 -10.61 10.00
CA LEU A 106 -5.48 -11.16 11.36
C LEU A 106 -6.48 -12.33 11.51
N GLN A 107 -6.67 -13.16 10.48
CA GLN A 107 -7.50 -14.35 10.60
C GLN A 107 -6.84 -15.38 11.53
N PRO A 108 -7.63 -16.12 12.36
CA PRO A 108 -7.11 -17.21 13.18
C PRO A 108 -6.38 -18.25 12.32
N GLY A 109 -5.22 -18.70 12.79
CA GLY A 109 -4.36 -19.67 12.10
C GLY A 109 -3.28 -19.06 11.23
N LYS A 110 -3.30 -17.74 10.98
CA LYS A 110 -2.23 -17.04 10.27
C LYS A 110 -1.14 -16.53 11.22
N GLU A 111 0.00 -16.24 10.63
CA GLU A 111 1.10 -15.58 11.35
C GLU A 111 0.68 -14.16 11.78
N ALA A 112 1.05 -13.80 13.01
CA ALA A 112 0.70 -12.48 13.57
C ALA A 112 1.69 -11.41 13.10
N ASP A 113 1.60 -11.07 11.80
CA ASP A 113 2.34 -10.00 11.15
C ASP A 113 1.47 -8.75 11.09
N PHE A 114 1.80 -7.73 11.86
CA PHE A 114 1.02 -6.50 11.89
C PHE A 114 1.86 -5.29 12.32
N VAL A 115 1.36 -4.12 12.00
CA VAL A 115 1.89 -2.84 12.46
C VAL A 115 0.89 -2.12 13.35
N VAL A 116 1.39 -1.39 14.34
CA VAL A 116 0.63 -0.45 15.17
C VAL A 116 0.90 0.95 14.64
N LEU A 117 -0.15 1.64 14.24
CA LEU A 117 -0.06 3.01 13.72
C LEU A 117 -0.49 4.02 14.78
N ASP A 118 0.32 5.07 14.94
CA ASP A 118 0.06 6.18 15.84
C ASP A 118 -0.72 7.28 15.12
N TYR A 119 -1.95 7.52 15.56
CA TYR A 119 -2.82 8.58 15.06
C TYR A 119 -2.37 10.01 15.46
N LYS A 120 -1.36 10.13 16.31
CA LYS A 120 -0.77 11.40 16.78
C LYS A 120 0.69 11.54 16.38
N ALA A 121 1.12 10.82 15.36
CA ALA A 121 2.51 10.79 14.92
C ALA A 121 3.08 12.18 14.57
N THR A 122 2.24 13.07 14.07
CA THR A 122 2.58 14.47 13.80
C THR A 122 1.41 15.38 14.19
N PRO A 123 1.66 16.68 14.49
CA PRO A 123 0.59 17.64 14.79
C PRO A 123 -0.46 17.74 13.67
N LEU A 124 -0.05 17.63 12.41
CA LEU A 124 -0.96 17.68 11.27
C LEU A 124 -1.87 16.45 11.22
N ILE A 125 -1.34 15.25 11.46
CA ILE A 125 -2.15 14.01 11.52
C ILE A 125 -3.12 14.09 12.69
N ASP A 126 -2.68 14.49 13.89
CA ASP A 126 -3.54 14.63 15.08
C ASP A 126 -4.68 15.61 14.81
N TYR A 127 -4.36 16.79 14.29
CA TYR A 127 -5.37 17.80 13.91
C TYR A 127 -6.36 17.25 12.88
N ARG A 128 -5.89 16.63 11.80
CA ARG A 128 -6.76 16.08 10.76
C ARG A 128 -7.65 14.96 11.30
N LEU A 129 -7.10 14.08 12.12
CA LEU A 129 -7.82 12.96 12.71
C LEU A 129 -8.83 13.37 13.80
N SER A 130 -8.61 14.51 14.47
CA SER A 130 -9.60 15.07 15.41
C SER A 130 -10.91 15.44 14.74
N GLN A 131 -10.91 15.67 13.43
CA GLN A 131 -12.08 15.97 12.61
C GLN A 131 -12.69 14.74 11.91
N ALA A 132 -12.01 13.60 11.98
CA ALA A 132 -12.47 12.37 11.32
C ALA A 132 -13.44 11.60 12.22
N THR A 133 -14.64 11.33 11.73
CA THR A 133 -15.72 10.66 12.47
C THR A 133 -15.83 9.18 12.12
N THR A 134 -15.44 8.81 10.92
CA THR A 134 -15.52 7.42 10.41
C THR A 134 -14.16 6.77 10.32
N LEU A 135 -14.13 5.44 10.31
CA LEU A 135 -12.89 4.68 10.08
C LEU A 135 -12.30 5.02 8.70
N GLN A 136 -13.14 5.12 7.67
CA GLN A 136 -12.69 5.48 6.32
C GLN A 136 -11.94 6.82 6.29
N GLU A 137 -12.46 7.84 6.95
CA GLU A 137 -11.81 9.15 7.04
C GLU A 137 -10.47 9.09 7.79
N LYS A 138 -10.41 8.29 8.86
CA LYS A 138 -9.16 8.08 9.61
C LYS A 138 -8.10 7.39 8.78
N LEU A 139 -8.48 6.32 8.08
CA LEU A 139 -7.58 5.58 7.20
C LEU A 139 -7.15 6.43 6.00
N PHE A 140 -8.06 7.24 5.45
CA PHE A 140 -7.73 8.18 4.38
C PHE A 140 -6.73 9.25 4.83
N ALA A 141 -6.90 9.80 6.04
CA ALA A 141 -5.95 10.74 6.60
C ALA A 141 -4.55 10.12 6.77
N LEU A 142 -4.47 8.87 7.26
CA LEU A 142 -3.20 8.14 7.34
C LEU A 142 -2.60 7.86 5.96
N MET A 143 -3.42 7.48 4.98
CA MET A 143 -2.99 7.23 3.61
C MET A 143 -2.36 8.48 2.97
N ILE A 144 -2.90 9.66 3.25
CA ILE A 144 -2.45 10.92 2.61
C ILE A 144 -1.34 11.62 3.38
N LEU A 145 -1.35 11.54 4.71
CA LEU A 145 -0.44 12.31 5.58
C LEU A 145 0.57 11.44 6.32
N GLY A 146 0.37 10.10 6.30
CA GLY A 146 1.23 9.16 7.03
C GLY A 146 2.55 8.90 6.32
N ASP A 147 3.56 8.67 7.14
CA ASP A 147 4.89 8.20 6.73
C ASP A 147 5.45 7.24 7.79
N ASP A 148 6.76 7.00 7.79
CA ASP A 148 7.45 6.13 8.76
C ASP A 148 7.23 6.57 10.21
N ARG A 149 7.04 7.85 10.48
CA ARG A 149 6.74 8.38 11.82
C ARG A 149 5.42 7.88 12.38
N ALA A 150 4.48 7.48 11.53
CA ALA A 150 3.21 6.90 11.97
C ALA A 150 3.34 5.45 12.45
N VAL A 151 4.44 4.74 12.14
CA VAL A 151 4.66 3.37 12.60
C VAL A 151 5.14 3.39 14.05
N GLN A 152 4.25 3.02 14.99
CA GLN A 152 4.58 2.93 16.41
C GLN A 152 5.30 1.62 16.73
N ALA A 153 4.82 0.50 16.20
CA ALA A 153 5.45 -0.80 16.40
C ALA A 153 5.21 -1.73 15.20
N THR A 154 6.12 -2.68 15.02
CA THR A 154 6.02 -3.73 13.99
C THR A 154 6.21 -5.09 14.65
N TYR A 155 5.30 -6.01 14.36
CA TYR A 155 5.34 -7.40 14.82
C TYR A 155 5.48 -8.33 13.62
N VAL A 156 6.32 -9.35 13.75
CA VAL A 156 6.52 -10.42 12.77
C VAL A 156 6.46 -11.76 13.49
N GLY A 157 5.55 -12.64 13.08
CA GLY A 157 5.28 -13.89 13.76
C GLY A 157 4.89 -13.71 15.23
N GLY A 158 4.19 -12.62 15.57
CA GLY A 158 3.82 -12.26 16.94
C GLY A 158 4.97 -11.67 17.79
N HIS A 159 6.18 -11.57 17.25
CA HIS A 159 7.33 -11.00 17.94
C HIS A 159 7.52 -9.53 17.59
N LEU A 160 7.67 -8.67 18.62
CA LEU A 160 8.02 -7.26 18.45
C LEU A 160 9.40 -7.16 17.77
N ARG A 161 9.45 -6.51 16.60
CA ARG A 161 10.68 -6.30 15.81
C ARG A 161 11.12 -4.86 15.77
N HIS A 162 10.18 -3.94 15.87
CA HIS A 162 10.44 -2.50 15.94
C HIS A 162 9.46 -1.83 16.89
N GLU A 163 9.95 -0.89 17.67
CA GLU A 163 9.14 0.03 18.47
C GLU A 163 9.77 1.43 18.41
N ARG A 164 8.96 2.40 18.02
CA ARG A 164 9.38 3.79 18.02
C ARG A 164 9.49 4.29 19.46
N ARG A 165 10.69 4.69 19.86
CA ARG A 165 10.89 5.35 21.17
C ARG A 165 10.17 6.69 21.16
N ARG A 166 9.34 6.94 22.17
CA ARG A 166 8.82 8.29 22.40
C ARG A 166 10.00 9.17 22.80
N ALA A 167 10.20 10.28 22.08
CA ALA A 167 11.06 11.34 22.59
C ALA A 167 10.46 11.83 23.91
N GLY A 168 11.24 11.75 24.99
CA GLY A 168 10.85 12.24 26.31
C GLY A 168 10.71 13.77 26.31
#